data_cf22741753107e7b8edc1c0f42f86254
#
_entry.id   cf22741753107e7b8edc1c0f42f86254
#
_cell.length_a   1.000
_cell.length_b   1.000
_cell.length_c   1.000
_cell.angle_alpha   90.00
_cell.angle_beta   90.00
_cell.angle_gamma   90.00
#
_symmetry.space_group_name_H-M   'P 1'
#
loop_
_entity.id
_entity.type
_entity.pdbx_description
1 polymer ?
#
loop_
_entity_poly.entity_id
_entity_poly.type
_entity_poly.pdbx_seq_one_letter_code
_entity_poly.pdbx_strand_id
1 'polypeptide(L)' 'MTKPRVLLADDHTLVLDGYRKLLEGSCDIVGAAEDGRTLLKMAHQFQPDIVTLDISMPHLNGIDAAR' A
#
# COMPACT_ATOMS: atom_id res chain seq x y z
N MET A 1 -0.17 8.31 -21.52
CA MET A 1 0.75 7.77 -20.50
C MET A 1 -0.02 7.06 -19.42
N THR A 2 0.53 5.97 -18.95
CA THR A 2 -0.14 5.20 -17.91
C THR A 2 0.16 5.80 -16.54
N LYS A 3 -0.83 5.74 -15.66
CA LYS A 3 -0.64 6.16 -14.29
C LYS A 3 0.22 5.15 -13.56
N PRO A 4 1.02 5.56 -12.59
CA PRO A 4 1.77 4.59 -11.78
C PRO A 4 0.81 3.71 -10.99
N ARG A 5 1.15 2.45 -10.87
CA ARG A 5 0.35 1.50 -10.11
C ARG A 5 0.81 1.54 -8.65
N VAL A 6 -0.13 1.79 -7.76
CA VAL A 6 0.18 2.02 -6.35
C VAL A 6 -0.53 1.00 -5.47
N LEU A 7 0.20 0.43 -4.55
CA LEU A 7 -0.35 -0.42 -3.51
C LEU A 7 -0.29 0.33 -2.19
N LEU A 8 -1.44 0.50 -1.55
CA LEU A 8 -1.53 1.20 -0.28
C LEU A 8 -1.40 0.22 0.87
N ALA A 9 -0.73 0.62 1.93
CA ALA A 9 -0.58 -0.21 3.11
C ALA A 9 -0.74 0.63 4.38
N ASP A 10 -1.76 0.33 5.16
CA ASP A 10 -2.06 1.02 6.40
C ASP A 10 -3.03 0.17 7.20
N ASP A 11 -2.92 0.19 8.51
CA ASP A 11 -3.83 -0.57 9.37
C ASP A 11 -5.11 0.18 9.71
N HIS A 12 -5.32 1.37 9.14
CA HIS A 12 -6.50 2.19 9.37
C HIS A 12 -7.33 2.30 8.11
N THR A 13 -8.50 1.71 8.10
CA THR A 13 -9.37 1.72 6.93
C THR A 13 -9.72 3.13 6.46
N LEU A 14 -9.98 4.03 7.40
CA LEU A 14 -10.31 5.41 7.04
C LEU A 14 -9.14 6.11 6.35
N VAL A 15 -7.93 5.82 6.79
CA VAL A 15 -6.74 6.40 6.17
C VAL A 15 -6.57 5.86 4.75
N LEU A 16 -6.80 4.57 4.55
CA LEU A 16 -6.75 3.97 3.23
C LEU A 16 -7.75 4.62 2.27
N ASP A 17 -8.97 4.85 2.75
CA ASP A 17 -9.99 5.50 1.93
C ASP A 17 -9.57 6.93 1.56
N GLY A 18 -8.98 7.64 2.50
CA GLY A 18 -8.50 9.00 2.26
C GLY A 18 -7.41 9.02 1.19
N TYR A 19 -6.44 8.14 1.30
CA TYR A 19 -5.37 8.06 0.31
C TYR A 19 -5.91 7.68 -1.05
N ARG A 20 -6.83 6.74 -1.08
CA ARG A 20 -7.43 6.31 -2.34
C ARG A 20 -8.07 7.49 -3.07
N LYS A 21 -8.85 8.29 -2.35
CA LYS A 21 -9.50 9.44 -2.94
C LYS A 21 -8.52 10.49 -3.42
N LEU A 22 -7.46 10.70 -2.64
CA LEU A 22 -6.44 11.69 -3.01
C LEU A 22 -5.67 11.27 -4.25
N LEU A 23 -5.39 9.99 -4.38
CA LEU A 23 -4.47 9.49 -5.40
C LEU A 23 -5.15 8.97 -6.65
N GLU A 24 -6.45 8.68 -6.59
CA GLU A 24 -7.11 8.01 -7.72
C GLU A 24 -7.07 8.77 -9.02
N GLY A 25 -6.92 10.09 -8.95
CA GLY A 25 -6.78 10.92 -10.14
C GLY A 25 -5.38 10.88 -10.75
N SER A 26 -4.37 10.58 -9.94
CA SER A 26 -2.97 10.61 -10.37
C SER A 26 -2.36 9.23 -10.47
N CYS A 27 -2.92 8.27 -9.76
CA CYS A 27 -2.35 6.94 -9.64
C CYS A 27 -3.42 5.88 -9.86
N ASP A 28 -2.98 4.71 -10.26
CA ASP A 28 -3.85 3.55 -10.37
C ASP A 28 -3.69 2.73 -9.09
N ILE A 29 -4.69 2.79 -8.23
CA ILE A 29 -4.64 2.07 -6.94
C ILE A 29 -5.00 0.61 -7.21
N VAL A 30 -4.00 -0.25 -7.16
CA VAL A 30 -4.20 -1.66 -7.49
C VAL A 30 -4.66 -2.48 -6.29
N GLY A 31 -4.48 -1.98 -5.10
CA GLY A 31 -4.95 -2.67 -3.91
C GLY A 31 -4.63 -1.90 -2.64
N ALA A 32 -5.16 -2.41 -1.53
CA ALA A 32 -4.91 -1.82 -0.22
C ALA A 32 -4.78 -2.96 0.79
N ALA A 33 -3.71 -2.94 1.56
CA ALA A 33 -3.42 -3.95 2.55
C ALA A 33 -3.49 -3.36 3.95
N GLU A 34 -4.04 -4.11 4.89
CA GLU A 34 -4.18 -3.65 6.26
C GLU A 34 -3.09 -4.19 7.17
N ASP A 35 -2.30 -5.13 6.70
CA ASP A 35 -1.18 -5.67 7.47
C ASP A 35 -0.04 -6.05 6.54
N GLY A 36 1.11 -6.34 7.14
CA GLY A 36 2.32 -6.61 6.36
C GLY A 36 2.25 -7.90 5.57
N ARG A 37 1.59 -8.90 6.10
CA ARG A 37 1.46 -10.18 5.40
C ARG A 37 0.64 -10.03 4.13
N THR A 38 -0.48 -9.34 4.23
CA THR A 38 -1.33 -9.07 3.08
C THR A 38 -0.60 -8.18 2.08
N LEU A 39 0.15 -7.20 2.59
CA LEU A 39 0.94 -6.33 1.73
C LEU A 39 1.93 -7.11 0.89
N LEU A 40 2.68 -8.02 1.50
CA LEU A 40 3.66 -8.81 0.78
C LEU A 40 2.99 -9.69 -0.29
N LYS A 41 1.87 -10.28 0.06
CA LYS A 41 1.12 -11.10 -0.88
C LYS A 41 0.64 -10.29 -2.08
N MET A 42 0.07 -9.13 -1.81
CA MET A 42 -0.42 -8.25 -2.87
C MET A 42 0.70 -7.67 -3.71
N ALA A 43 1.82 -7.33 -3.08
CA ALA A 43 2.97 -6.80 -3.81
C ALA A 43 3.50 -7.85 -4.79
N HIS A 44 3.53 -9.08 -4.37
CA HIS A 44 3.95 -10.17 -5.24
C HIS A 44 2.95 -10.40 -6.38
N GLN A 45 1.67 -10.32 -6.05
CA GLN A 45 0.60 -10.59 -7.02
C GLN A 45 0.45 -9.48 -8.05
N PHE A 46 0.47 -8.23 -7.60
CA PHE A 46 0.17 -7.09 -8.48
C PHE A 46 1.42 -6.40 -9.03
N GLN A 47 2.56 -6.59 -8.39
CA GLN A 47 3.82 -5.96 -8.80
C GLN A 47 3.66 -4.46 -9.04
N PRO A 48 3.26 -3.70 -8.01
CA PRO A 48 3.02 -2.27 -8.18
C PRO A 48 4.31 -1.51 -8.42
N ASP A 49 4.17 -0.32 -9.01
CA ASP A 49 5.31 0.58 -9.20
C ASP A 49 5.71 1.23 -7.89
N ILE A 50 4.73 1.52 -7.04
CA ILE A 50 4.93 2.24 -5.78
C ILE A 50 4.14 1.55 -4.69
N VAL A 51 4.73 1.46 -3.51
CA VAL A 51 4.04 0.98 -2.32
C VAL A 51 4.11 2.08 -1.27
N THR A 52 2.94 2.53 -0.78
CA THR A 52 2.91 3.43 0.36
C THR A 52 2.79 2.58 1.62
N LEU A 53 3.55 2.93 2.65
CA LEU A 53 3.66 2.09 3.82
C LEU A 53 3.54 2.92 5.09
N ASP A 54 2.63 2.50 5.97
CA ASP A 54 2.55 3.06 7.32
C ASP A 54 3.41 2.20 8.23
N ILE A 55 4.46 2.78 8.75
CA ILE A 55 5.42 2.06 9.59
C ILE A 55 4.83 1.61 10.93
N SER A 56 3.64 2.07 11.25
CA SER A 56 2.96 1.64 12.47
C SER A 56 2.28 0.29 12.34
N MET A 57 2.30 -0.32 11.17
CA MET A 57 1.69 -1.63 10.96
C MET A 57 2.40 -2.70 11.79
N PRO A 58 1.68 -3.36 12.70
CA PRO A 58 2.34 -4.27 13.64
C PRO A 58 2.96 -5.50 13.01
N HIS A 59 2.33 -6.03 11.98
CA HIS A 59 2.82 -7.26 11.36
C HIS A 59 4.00 -7.06 10.42
N LEU A 60 4.25 -5.85 10.07
CA LEU A 60 5.36 -5.56 9.20
C LEU A 60 6.66 -5.46 9.96
N ASN A 61 6.58 -5.06 11.23
CA ASN A 61 7.76 -4.71 11.99
C ASN A 61 8.67 -3.87 11.11
N GLY A 62 8.14 -2.75 10.69
CA GLY A 62 8.60 -1.98 9.55
C GLY A 62 10.08 -1.89 9.35
N ILE A 63 10.79 -1.71 10.43
CA ILE A 63 12.22 -1.56 10.36
C ILE A 63 12.89 -2.79 9.76
N ASP A 64 12.47 -3.95 10.21
CA ASP A 64 13.04 -5.18 9.73
C ASP A 64 12.71 -5.42 8.28
N ALA A 65 11.48 -5.09 7.90
CA ALA A 65 11.07 -5.23 6.52
C ALA A 65 11.80 -4.24 5.61
N ALA A 66 12.14 -3.08 6.14
CA ALA A 66 12.80 -2.04 5.37
C ALA A 66 14.29 -2.28 5.18
N ARG A 67 14.84 -3.19 5.92
CA ARG A 67 16.27 -3.50 5.80
C ARG A 67 16.52 -4.41 4.58
#